data_29f4523a49810d5f1f8f4b25a7d377f8
#
_entry.id   29f4523a49810d5f1f8f4b25a7d377f8
#
_cell.length_a   1.000
_cell.length_b   1.000
_cell.length_c   1.000
_cell.angle_alpha   90.00
_cell.angle_beta   90.00
_cell.angle_gamma   90.00
#
_symmetry.space_group_name_H-M   'P 1'
#
loop_
_entity.id
_entity.type
_entity.pdbx_description
1 polymer ?
#
loop_
_entity_poly.entity_id
_entity_poly.type
_entity_poly.pdbx_seq_one_letter_code
_entity_poly.pdbx_strand_id
1 'polypeptide(L)'
;MDTKNIKQKLSKIGFYQQFPVMVPFIGEYYLSDKHKKLLLVGESYYLPNETVIHHSASNWYKSKQEELDDEEVEWINCHGLLTCDWESNGHQIYRELNKCIFSLKLDKDKRAIDEVAFTNYFQRPAEKEGESFKYFCTEEDIIQSDEILDQVIQIIKPDIVIFVSKYAWDVGGQKIKEKHKNIVVDFVCHPGTGGRYWHNEE
;
A
#
# COMPACT_ATOMS: atom_id res chain seq x y z
N MET A 1 4.70 11.41 19.00
CA MET A 1 3.79 10.30 18.60
C MET A 1 4.71 9.16 18.25
N ASP A 2 4.44 7.93 18.70
CA ASP A 2 5.24 6.77 18.33
C ASP A 2 4.51 5.92 17.27
N THR A 3 5.22 5.02 16.62
CA THR A 3 4.65 4.16 15.57
C THR A 3 3.55 3.24 16.10
N LYS A 4 3.61 2.82 17.36
CA LYS A 4 2.58 2.01 18.02
C LYS A 4 1.25 2.77 18.13
N ASN A 5 1.31 4.06 18.48
CA ASN A 5 0.12 4.92 18.57
C ASN A 5 -0.51 5.14 17.18
N ILE A 6 0.32 5.27 16.14
CA ILE A 6 -0.17 5.35 14.74
C ILE A 6 -0.91 4.07 14.38
N LYS A 7 -0.31 2.89 14.58
CA LYS A 7 -0.94 1.60 14.28
C LYS A 7 -2.26 1.42 15.02
N GLN A 8 -2.32 1.82 16.31
CA GLN A 8 -3.56 1.78 17.11
C GLN A 8 -4.65 2.72 16.56
N LYS A 9 -4.29 3.85 15.96
CA LYS A 9 -5.27 4.74 15.33
C LYS A 9 -5.75 4.20 14.00
N LEU A 10 -4.86 3.66 13.17
CA LEU A 10 -5.18 3.04 11.90
C LEU A 10 -6.15 1.86 12.09
N SER A 11 -5.94 1.01 13.10
CA SER A 11 -6.84 -0.11 13.38
C SER A 11 -8.26 0.28 13.81
N LYS A 12 -8.54 1.57 14.03
CA LYS A 12 -9.89 2.10 14.30
C LYS A 12 -10.65 2.52 13.04
N ILE A 13 -9.99 2.55 11.87
CA ILE A 13 -10.68 2.75 10.58
C ILE A 13 -11.60 1.54 10.37
N GLY A 14 -12.86 1.78 10.02
CA GLY A 14 -13.88 0.73 9.93
C GLY A 14 -13.47 -0.45 9.05
N PHE A 15 -12.87 -0.18 7.89
CA PHE A 15 -12.35 -1.23 7.01
C PHE A 15 -11.26 -2.08 7.70
N TYR A 16 -10.33 -1.48 8.42
CA TYR A 16 -9.26 -2.21 9.13
C TYR A 16 -9.73 -2.89 10.43
N GLN A 17 -10.94 -2.61 10.89
CA GLN A 17 -11.61 -3.44 11.91
C GLN A 17 -12.15 -4.73 11.30
N GLN A 18 -12.54 -4.70 10.02
CA GLN A 18 -12.98 -5.88 9.26
C GLN A 18 -11.78 -6.72 8.78
N PHE A 19 -10.71 -6.06 8.33
CA PHE A 19 -9.49 -6.69 7.80
C PHE A 19 -8.23 -6.19 8.52
N PRO A 20 -7.98 -6.61 9.78
CA PRO A 20 -6.85 -6.14 10.58
C PRO A 20 -5.47 -6.35 9.95
N VAL A 21 -5.28 -7.38 9.14
CA VAL A 21 -4.01 -7.67 8.45
C VAL A 21 -3.68 -6.69 7.34
N MET A 22 -4.67 -5.97 6.81
CA MET A 22 -4.50 -4.97 5.76
C MET A 22 -4.14 -3.58 6.29
N VAL A 23 -4.02 -3.40 7.62
CA VAL A 23 -3.56 -2.14 8.21
C VAL A 23 -2.22 -1.74 7.56
N PRO A 24 -2.06 -0.46 7.13
CA PRO A 24 -0.84 0.02 6.50
C PRO A 24 0.43 -0.34 7.27
N PHE A 25 1.46 -0.73 6.54
CA PHE A 25 2.79 -0.90 7.11
C PHE A 25 3.34 0.47 7.52
N ILE A 26 3.86 0.54 8.75
CA ILE A 26 4.58 1.70 9.27
C ILE A 26 5.95 1.22 9.69
N GLY A 27 6.97 1.65 8.98
CA GLY A 27 8.35 1.32 9.24
C GLY A 27 8.82 1.81 10.62
N GLU A 28 9.81 1.16 11.17
CA GLU A 28 10.36 1.45 12.51
C GLU A 28 10.84 2.90 12.61
N TYR A 29 11.46 3.41 11.53
CA TYR A 29 12.06 4.75 11.47
C TYR A 29 11.20 5.79 10.75
N TYR A 30 9.94 5.47 10.41
CA TYR A 30 9.02 6.38 9.70
C TYR A 30 8.91 7.77 10.35
N LEU A 31 9.00 7.84 11.68
CA LEU A 31 8.89 9.08 12.46
C LEU A 31 10.24 9.77 12.70
N SER A 32 11.31 9.34 12.04
CA SER A 32 12.61 10.00 12.14
C SER A 32 12.52 11.47 11.71
N ASP A 33 13.31 12.33 12.36
CA ASP A 33 13.53 13.72 11.97
C ASP A 33 14.65 13.90 10.93
N LYS A 34 15.29 12.79 10.52
CA LYS A 34 16.41 12.79 9.59
C LYS A 34 15.99 12.86 8.13
N HIS A 35 14.73 12.50 7.83
CA HIS A 35 14.18 12.58 6.49
C HIS A 35 12.69 12.96 6.55
N LYS A 36 12.12 13.28 5.39
CA LYS A 36 10.68 13.52 5.23
C LYS A 36 9.93 12.20 5.39
N LYS A 37 8.75 12.25 6.00
CA LYS A 37 7.86 11.09 6.13
C LYS A 37 7.25 10.75 4.77
N LEU A 38 7.61 9.58 4.24
CA LEU A 38 7.18 9.11 2.94
C LEU A 38 6.13 8.02 3.10
N LEU A 39 4.97 8.20 2.45
CA LEU A 39 3.97 7.15 2.23
C LEU A 39 4.07 6.67 0.78
N LEU A 40 4.32 5.38 0.59
CA LEU A 40 4.23 4.71 -0.70
C LEU A 40 2.83 4.09 -0.85
N VAL A 41 2.20 4.29 -2.01
CA VAL A 41 0.85 3.79 -2.30
C VAL A 41 0.90 2.87 -3.51
N GLY A 42 0.75 1.56 -3.28
CA GLY A 42 0.63 0.55 -4.32
C GLY A 42 -0.73 0.54 -5.01
N GLU A 43 -0.97 -0.45 -5.88
CA GLU A 43 -2.25 -0.58 -6.59
C GLU A 43 -3.28 -1.35 -5.78
N SER A 44 -3.12 -2.67 -5.66
CA SER A 44 -4.04 -3.57 -4.97
C SER A 44 -3.31 -4.79 -4.41
N TYR A 45 -4.04 -5.62 -3.71
CA TYR A 45 -3.60 -6.93 -3.27
C TYR A 45 -4.00 -8.00 -4.30
N TYR A 46 -3.61 -9.23 -4.04
CA TYR A 46 -4.09 -10.43 -4.72
C TYR A 46 -4.57 -11.44 -3.69
N LEU A 47 -5.37 -12.41 -4.13
CA LEU A 47 -5.73 -13.60 -3.39
C LEU A 47 -5.45 -14.84 -4.26
N PRO A 48 -5.35 -16.05 -3.71
CA PRO A 48 -5.24 -17.27 -4.48
C PRO A 48 -6.35 -17.36 -5.54
N ASN A 49 -6.05 -17.95 -6.71
CA ASN A 49 -6.96 -17.95 -7.86
C ASN A 49 -8.31 -18.67 -7.58
N GLU A 50 -8.35 -19.54 -6.58
CA GLU A 50 -9.55 -20.26 -6.17
C GLU A 50 -10.50 -19.40 -5.32
N THR A 51 -10.03 -18.31 -4.78
CA THR A 51 -10.80 -17.39 -3.95
C THR A 51 -11.73 -16.53 -4.81
N VAL A 52 -13.00 -16.45 -4.44
CA VAL A 52 -14.03 -15.74 -5.22
C VAL A 52 -14.74 -14.60 -4.47
N ILE A 53 -14.56 -14.48 -3.15
CA ILE A 53 -15.26 -13.50 -2.32
C ILE A 53 -14.99 -12.05 -2.78
N HIS A 54 -13.79 -11.78 -3.28
CA HIS A 54 -13.33 -10.50 -3.78
C HIS A 54 -13.74 -10.19 -5.23
N HIS A 55 -14.38 -11.13 -5.95
CA HIS A 55 -14.91 -10.88 -7.30
C HIS A 55 -16.11 -9.93 -7.31
N SER A 56 -16.72 -9.66 -6.17
CA SER A 56 -17.77 -8.67 -5.99
C SER A 56 -17.34 -7.60 -4.99
N ALA A 57 -17.27 -6.34 -5.42
CA ALA A 57 -16.97 -5.23 -4.54
C ALA A 57 -17.92 -5.19 -3.34
N SER A 58 -19.24 -5.30 -3.59
CA SER A 58 -20.25 -5.29 -2.54
C SER A 58 -20.14 -6.45 -1.55
N ASN A 59 -19.68 -7.64 -1.98
CA ASN A 59 -19.42 -8.76 -1.08
C ASN A 59 -18.16 -8.46 -0.25
N TRP A 60 -17.07 -8.05 -0.90
CA TRP A 60 -15.81 -7.76 -0.24
C TRP A 60 -15.94 -6.72 0.87
N TYR A 61 -16.53 -5.57 0.57
CA TYR A 61 -16.65 -4.49 1.56
C TYR A 61 -17.68 -4.77 2.68
N LYS A 62 -18.47 -5.85 2.59
CA LYS A 62 -19.35 -6.35 3.66
C LYS A 62 -18.77 -7.54 4.41
N SER A 63 -17.76 -8.19 3.87
CA SER A 63 -17.11 -9.36 4.47
C SER A 63 -16.12 -8.96 5.57
N LYS A 64 -15.55 -9.98 6.19
CA LYS A 64 -14.57 -9.82 7.27
C LYS A 64 -13.44 -10.82 7.09
N GLN A 65 -12.30 -10.54 7.69
CA GLN A 65 -11.13 -11.40 7.64
C GLN A 65 -11.41 -12.83 8.12
N GLU A 66 -12.32 -13.02 9.06
CA GLU A 66 -12.70 -14.35 9.57
C GLU A 66 -13.38 -15.23 8.52
N GLU A 67 -13.78 -14.68 7.39
CA GLU A 67 -14.34 -15.41 6.24
C GLU A 67 -13.27 -15.95 5.29
N LEU A 68 -12.01 -15.57 5.50
CA LEU A 68 -10.84 -15.99 4.75
C LEU A 68 -10.12 -17.11 5.48
N ASP A 69 -9.47 -18.01 4.75
CA ASP A 69 -8.57 -18.98 5.33
C ASP A 69 -7.17 -18.39 5.64
N ASP A 70 -6.31 -19.20 6.26
CA ASP A 70 -4.98 -18.72 6.70
C ASP A 70 -4.09 -18.32 5.51
N GLU A 71 -4.18 -19.01 4.37
CA GLU A 71 -3.42 -18.69 3.16
C GLU A 71 -3.91 -17.38 2.54
N GLU A 72 -5.22 -17.20 2.41
CA GLU A 72 -5.84 -15.98 1.89
C GLU A 72 -5.48 -14.76 2.75
N VAL A 73 -5.48 -14.91 4.08
CA VAL A 73 -5.07 -13.89 5.05
C VAL A 73 -3.59 -13.52 4.85
N GLU A 74 -2.71 -14.49 4.60
CA GLU A 74 -1.29 -14.22 4.36
C GLU A 74 -1.07 -13.39 3.09
N TRP A 75 -1.81 -13.65 2.01
CA TRP A 75 -1.71 -12.92 0.75
C TRP A 75 -2.06 -11.43 0.86
N ILE A 76 -2.94 -11.05 1.78
CA ILE A 76 -3.33 -9.65 1.99
C ILE A 76 -2.69 -9.01 3.25
N ASN A 77 -1.83 -9.74 3.93
CA ASN A 77 -1.14 -9.24 5.13
C ASN A 77 -0.10 -8.18 4.76
N CYS A 78 -0.50 -6.92 4.80
CA CYS A 78 0.36 -5.79 4.42
C CYS A 78 1.68 -5.79 5.20
N HIS A 79 1.66 -6.04 6.50
CA HIS A 79 2.87 -6.10 7.33
C HIS A 79 3.73 -7.31 6.97
N GLY A 80 3.13 -8.49 6.82
CA GLY A 80 3.82 -9.73 6.43
C GLY A 80 4.56 -9.56 5.11
N LEU A 81 3.89 -9.02 4.07
CA LEU A 81 4.47 -8.77 2.75
C LEU A 81 5.69 -7.83 2.78
N LEU A 82 5.68 -6.85 3.68
CA LEU A 82 6.79 -5.87 3.79
C LEU A 82 7.93 -6.35 4.70
N THR A 83 7.70 -7.36 5.55
CA THR A 83 8.70 -7.86 6.53
C THR A 83 9.28 -9.23 6.21
N CYS A 84 8.67 -10.02 5.31
CA CYS A 84 9.19 -11.31 4.89
C CYS A 84 10.49 -11.19 4.07
N ASP A 85 11.14 -12.32 3.80
CA ASP A 85 12.25 -12.40 2.86
C ASP A 85 11.71 -12.34 1.44
N TRP A 86 12.12 -11.33 0.68
CA TRP A 86 11.62 -11.07 -0.67
C TRP A 86 12.31 -11.93 -1.73
N GLU A 87 12.31 -13.24 -1.56
CA GLU A 87 12.97 -14.17 -2.48
C GLU A 87 12.11 -14.48 -3.72
N SER A 88 10.78 -14.53 -3.57
CA SER A 88 9.88 -14.89 -4.66
C SER A 88 9.77 -13.78 -5.72
N ASN A 89 9.37 -14.14 -6.95
CA ASN A 89 9.12 -13.19 -8.02
C ASN A 89 7.97 -12.23 -7.69
N GLY A 90 6.96 -12.66 -6.94
CA GLY A 90 5.85 -11.82 -6.49
C GLY A 90 6.30 -10.63 -5.61
N HIS A 91 7.47 -10.73 -4.98
CA HIS A 91 8.02 -9.66 -4.14
C HIS A 91 8.92 -8.65 -4.90
N GLN A 92 8.99 -8.71 -6.23
CA GLN A 92 9.85 -7.82 -7.03
C GLN A 92 9.58 -6.34 -6.73
N ILE A 93 8.30 -5.95 -6.58
CA ILE A 93 7.93 -4.56 -6.26
C ILE A 93 8.62 -4.06 -4.99
N TYR A 94 8.64 -4.85 -3.92
CA TYR A 94 9.22 -4.45 -2.64
C TYR A 94 10.75 -4.37 -2.70
N ARG A 95 11.40 -5.28 -3.45
CA ARG A 95 12.84 -5.22 -3.70
C ARG A 95 13.24 -3.95 -4.43
N GLU A 96 12.52 -3.59 -5.50
CA GLU A 96 12.81 -2.40 -6.28
C GLU A 96 12.53 -1.13 -5.48
N LEU A 97 11.41 -1.06 -4.76
CA LEU A 97 11.13 0.06 -3.85
C LEU A 97 12.23 0.24 -2.81
N ASN A 98 12.67 -0.84 -2.15
CA ASN A 98 13.74 -0.80 -1.15
C ASN A 98 15.08 -0.27 -1.73
N LYS A 99 15.39 -0.57 -3.00
CA LYS A 99 16.55 0.00 -3.70
C LYS A 99 16.38 1.49 -3.97
N CYS A 100 15.20 1.91 -4.47
CA CYS A 100 14.94 3.30 -4.84
C CYS A 100 14.97 4.26 -3.65
N ILE A 101 14.53 3.80 -2.48
CA ILE A 101 14.53 4.61 -1.26
C ILE A 101 15.79 4.37 -0.39
N PHE A 102 16.81 3.71 -0.94
CA PHE A 102 18.03 3.35 -0.19
C PHE A 102 18.73 4.57 0.45
N SER A 103 18.66 5.74 -0.19
CA SER A 103 19.23 6.99 0.33
C SER A 103 18.57 7.48 1.63
N LEU A 104 17.36 7.02 1.96
CA LEU A 104 16.68 7.35 3.22
C LEU A 104 17.18 6.50 4.39
N LYS A 105 17.88 5.40 4.13
CA LYS A 105 18.27 4.40 5.11
C LYS A 105 19.16 4.99 6.20
N LEU A 106 18.68 4.95 7.44
CA LEU A 106 19.37 5.47 8.62
C LEU A 106 20.26 4.42 9.28
N ASP A 107 19.80 3.17 9.30
CA ASP A 107 20.51 2.05 9.90
C ASP A 107 21.00 1.10 8.80
N LYS A 108 22.32 0.93 8.67
CA LYS A 108 22.95 0.06 7.65
C LYS A 108 22.53 -1.41 7.76
N ASP A 109 22.13 -1.87 8.95
CA ASP A 109 21.75 -3.25 9.22
C ASP A 109 20.25 -3.51 8.99
N LYS A 110 19.46 -2.45 8.65
CA LYS A 110 18.03 -2.52 8.36
C LYS A 110 17.77 -2.34 6.87
N ARG A 111 16.54 -2.59 6.44
CA ARG A 111 16.10 -2.33 5.06
C ARG A 111 15.64 -0.89 4.93
N ALA A 112 15.77 -0.30 3.74
CA ALA A 112 15.30 1.07 3.50
C ALA A 112 13.77 1.19 3.62
N ILE A 113 13.02 0.10 3.40
CA ILE A 113 11.57 0.09 3.60
C ILE A 113 11.16 0.40 5.06
N ASP A 114 12.04 0.16 6.03
CA ASP A 114 11.78 0.46 7.44
C ASP A 114 11.73 1.98 7.74
N GLU A 115 12.14 2.82 6.78
CA GLU A 115 12.10 4.29 6.87
C GLU A 115 10.76 4.90 6.39
N VAL A 116 9.87 4.11 5.79
CA VAL A 116 8.67 4.61 5.13
C VAL A 116 7.38 3.95 5.64
N ALA A 117 6.23 4.47 5.21
CA ALA A 117 4.96 3.78 5.32
C ALA A 117 4.55 3.24 3.94
N PHE A 118 3.76 2.16 3.94
CA PHE A 118 3.22 1.58 2.72
C PHE A 118 1.75 1.16 2.91
N THR A 119 0.94 1.35 1.87
CA THR A 119 -0.40 0.79 1.73
C THR A 119 -0.72 0.62 0.25
N ASN A 120 -1.74 -0.16 -0.09
CA ASN A 120 -2.33 -0.13 -1.43
C ASN A 120 -3.47 0.90 -1.49
N TYR A 121 -3.74 1.45 -2.68
CA TYR A 121 -4.87 2.34 -2.91
C TYR A 121 -6.18 1.56 -2.90
N PHE A 122 -6.31 0.55 -3.77
CA PHE A 122 -7.47 -0.32 -3.76
C PHE A 122 -7.36 -1.33 -2.62
N GLN A 123 -8.37 -1.31 -1.76
CA GLN A 123 -8.42 -2.20 -0.60
C GLN A 123 -9.06 -3.56 -0.92
N ARG A 124 -9.73 -3.68 -2.08
CA ARG A 124 -10.16 -4.98 -2.60
C ARG A 124 -9.02 -5.59 -3.43
N PRO A 125 -8.72 -6.90 -3.26
CA PRO A 125 -7.77 -7.60 -4.11
C PRO A 125 -8.21 -7.63 -5.58
N ALA A 126 -7.26 -7.64 -6.51
CA ALA A 126 -7.54 -7.89 -7.93
C ALA A 126 -8.03 -9.32 -8.12
N GLU A 127 -8.98 -9.52 -9.04
CA GLU A 127 -9.65 -10.82 -9.24
C GLU A 127 -8.72 -11.89 -9.82
N LYS A 128 -7.57 -11.46 -10.34
CA LYS A 128 -6.60 -12.38 -10.92
C LYS A 128 -5.18 -11.92 -10.63
N GLU A 129 -4.35 -12.85 -10.17
CA GLU A 129 -2.94 -12.59 -9.87
C GLU A 129 -2.18 -12.04 -11.09
N GLY A 130 -1.38 -10.99 -10.84
CA GLY A 130 -0.55 -10.35 -11.87
C GLY A 130 -1.31 -9.44 -12.85
N GLU A 131 -2.64 -9.36 -12.78
CA GLU A 131 -3.42 -8.43 -13.57
C GLU A 131 -3.63 -7.09 -12.84
N SER A 132 -3.71 -5.99 -13.62
CA SER A 132 -4.01 -4.68 -13.06
C SER A 132 -5.47 -4.60 -12.59
N PHE A 133 -5.68 -3.99 -11.45
CA PHE A 133 -7.00 -3.76 -10.86
C PHE A 133 -7.96 -2.99 -11.79
N LYS A 134 -7.43 -2.27 -12.79
CA LYS A 134 -8.23 -1.51 -13.77
C LYS A 134 -9.28 -2.34 -14.51
N TYR A 135 -9.08 -3.65 -14.63
CA TYR A 135 -10.02 -4.53 -15.32
C TYR A 135 -11.22 -4.93 -14.46
N PHE A 136 -11.13 -4.73 -13.15
CA PHE A 136 -12.10 -5.19 -12.14
C PHE A 136 -12.69 -4.03 -11.32
N CYS A 137 -12.12 -2.84 -11.46
CA CYS A 137 -12.47 -1.66 -10.66
C CYS A 137 -13.92 -1.25 -10.87
N THR A 138 -14.62 -1.03 -9.77
CA THR A 138 -15.99 -0.51 -9.72
C THR A 138 -16.02 0.89 -9.09
N GLU A 139 -17.14 1.59 -9.17
CA GLU A 139 -17.34 2.87 -8.50
C GLU A 139 -17.25 2.71 -6.97
N GLU A 140 -17.76 1.60 -6.42
CA GLU A 140 -17.67 1.29 -4.99
C GLU A 140 -16.22 1.16 -4.52
N ASP A 141 -15.33 0.53 -5.33
CA ASP A 141 -13.90 0.45 -5.04
C ASP A 141 -13.26 1.83 -4.94
N ILE A 142 -13.61 2.73 -5.84
CA ILE A 142 -13.07 4.09 -5.87
C ILE A 142 -13.51 4.87 -4.62
N ILE A 143 -14.80 4.81 -4.28
CA ILE A 143 -15.36 5.51 -3.10
C ILE A 143 -14.69 5.01 -1.83
N GLN A 144 -14.63 3.69 -1.62
CA GLN A 144 -14.01 3.08 -0.45
C GLN A 144 -12.51 3.39 -0.35
N SER A 145 -11.79 3.31 -1.48
CA SER A 145 -10.35 3.57 -1.53
C SER A 145 -10.02 5.04 -1.23
N ASP A 146 -10.76 5.98 -1.81
CA ASP A 146 -10.58 7.42 -1.56
C ASP A 146 -10.79 7.74 -0.07
N GLU A 147 -11.86 7.19 0.54
CA GLU A 147 -12.20 7.43 1.94
C GLU A 147 -11.16 6.83 2.88
N ILE A 148 -10.74 5.59 2.63
CA ILE A 148 -9.76 4.89 3.49
C ILE A 148 -8.40 5.56 3.38
N LEU A 149 -7.91 5.85 2.17
CA LEU A 149 -6.61 6.51 1.98
C LEU A 149 -6.57 7.91 2.62
N ASP A 150 -7.67 8.67 2.52
CA ASP A 150 -7.79 9.97 3.19
C ASP A 150 -7.62 9.84 4.71
N GLN A 151 -8.32 8.89 5.35
CA GLN A 151 -8.20 8.64 6.78
C GLN A 151 -6.77 8.20 7.16
N VAL A 152 -6.14 7.34 6.34
CA VAL A 152 -4.74 6.94 6.52
C VAL A 152 -3.83 8.16 6.54
N ILE A 153 -3.91 9.03 5.52
CA ILE A 153 -3.09 10.25 5.41
C ILE A 153 -3.29 11.17 6.62
N GLN A 154 -4.53 11.37 7.06
CA GLN A 154 -4.82 12.20 8.24
C GLN A 154 -4.20 11.65 9.54
N ILE A 155 -4.10 10.32 9.67
CA ILE A 155 -3.55 9.66 10.86
C ILE A 155 -2.02 9.66 10.84
N ILE A 156 -1.40 9.25 9.71
CA ILE A 156 0.06 9.09 9.65
C ILE A 156 0.81 10.38 9.34
N LYS A 157 0.11 11.37 8.75
CA LYS A 157 0.62 12.72 8.44
C LYS A 157 1.95 12.67 7.67
N PRO A 158 1.95 12.10 6.45
CA PRO A 158 3.15 12.08 5.63
C PRO A 158 3.50 13.50 5.15
N ASP A 159 4.77 13.75 4.85
CA ASP A 159 5.21 14.95 4.13
C ASP A 159 5.12 14.74 2.62
N ILE A 160 5.25 13.47 2.18
CA ILE A 160 5.27 13.06 0.78
C ILE A 160 4.42 11.80 0.62
N VAL A 161 3.58 11.75 -0.43
CA VAL A 161 2.83 10.57 -0.87
C VAL A 161 3.24 10.26 -2.30
N ILE A 162 3.75 9.06 -2.56
CA ILE A 162 4.12 8.60 -3.90
C ILE A 162 3.27 7.38 -4.27
N PHE A 163 2.46 7.54 -5.31
CA PHE A 163 1.78 6.42 -5.93
C PHE A 163 2.78 5.64 -6.79
N VAL A 164 2.92 4.36 -6.53
CA VAL A 164 3.79 3.45 -7.29
C VAL A 164 2.99 2.62 -8.29
N SER A 165 1.80 3.08 -8.65
CA SER A 165 0.94 2.58 -9.72
C SER A 165 0.34 3.77 -10.48
N LYS A 166 0.54 3.75 -11.81
CA LYS A 166 -0.06 4.78 -12.69
C LYS A 166 -1.59 4.73 -12.63
N TYR A 167 -2.19 3.53 -12.56
CA TYR A 167 -3.64 3.40 -12.51
C TYR A 167 -4.22 3.94 -11.20
N ALA A 168 -3.64 3.57 -10.06
CA ALA A 168 -4.06 4.13 -8.77
C ALA A 168 -3.92 5.66 -8.72
N TRP A 169 -2.85 6.20 -9.34
CA TRP A 169 -2.67 7.65 -9.50
C TRP A 169 -3.77 8.27 -10.35
N ASP A 170 -4.09 7.69 -11.51
CA ASP A 170 -5.10 8.24 -12.43
C ASP A 170 -6.49 8.28 -11.81
N VAL A 171 -6.81 7.32 -10.94
CA VAL A 171 -8.11 7.22 -10.27
C VAL A 171 -8.18 8.13 -9.03
N GLY A 172 -7.22 8.05 -8.13
CA GLY A 172 -7.29 8.69 -6.81
C GLY A 172 -6.25 9.79 -6.58
N GLY A 173 -5.08 9.73 -7.24
CA GLY A 173 -3.94 10.59 -6.92
C GLY A 173 -4.23 12.08 -7.04
N GLN A 174 -4.94 12.52 -8.09
CA GLN A 174 -5.29 13.93 -8.27
C GLN A 174 -6.24 14.42 -7.18
N LYS A 175 -7.22 13.62 -6.78
CA LYS A 175 -8.15 13.95 -5.70
C LYS A 175 -7.42 14.13 -4.37
N ILE A 176 -6.48 13.20 -4.06
CA ILE A 176 -5.64 13.28 -2.86
C ILE A 176 -4.78 14.54 -2.89
N LYS A 177 -4.15 14.85 -4.02
CA LYS A 177 -3.35 16.08 -4.22
C LYS A 177 -4.16 17.35 -4.00
N GLU A 178 -5.37 17.41 -4.51
CA GLU A 178 -6.26 18.56 -4.34
C GLU A 178 -6.74 18.72 -2.89
N LYS A 179 -7.00 17.60 -2.21
CA LYS A 179 -7.48 17.59 -0.84
C LYS A 179 -6.39 17.92 0.18
N HIS A 180 -5.16 17.45 -0.06
CA HIS A 180 -4.03 17.55 0.86
C HIS A 180 -2.94 18.50 0.34
N LYS A 181 -3.28 19.78 0.17
CA LYS A 181 -2.38 20.81 -0.42
C LYS A 181 -1.08 21.07 0.36
N ASN A 182 -0.99 20.60 1.59
CA ASN A 182 0.17 20.80 2.47
C ASN A 182 1.23 19.70 2.34
N ILE A 183 0.98 18.67 1.53
CA ILE A 183 1.90 17.56 1.29
C ILE A 183 2.23 17.46 -0.20
N VAL A 184 3.39 16.92 -0.51
CA VAL A 184 3.76 16.60 -1.89
C VAL A 184 3.08 15.30 -2.27
N VAL A 185 2.30 15.30 -3.35
CA VAL A 185 1.65 14.09 -3.89
C VAL A 185 2.03 13.96 -5.34
N ASP A 186 2.62 12.81 -5.71
CA ASP A 186 3.07 12.53 -7.05
C ASP A 186 3.04 11.01 -7.32
N PHE A 187 3.47 10.57 -8.50
CA PHE A 187 3.52 9.18 -8.86
C PHE A 187 4.80 8.79 -9.59
N VAL A 188 5.08 7.49 -9.59
CA VAL A 188 6.12 6.85 -10.39
C VAL A 188 5.54 5.64 -11.09
N CYS A 189 6.19 5.18 -12.17
CA CYS A 189 5.79 3.95 -12.84
C CYS A 189 5.89 2.75 -11.91
N HIS A 190 5.09 1.71 -12.15
CA HIS A 190 5.08 0.51 -11.33
C HIS A 190 6.45 -0.19 -11.34
N PRO A 191 7.04 -0.50 -10.17
CA PRO A 191 8.40 -1.07 -10.08
C PRO A 191 8.56 -2.44 -10.73
N GLY A 192 7.47 -3.21 -10.87
CA GLY A 192 7.44 -4.52 -11.52
C GLY A 192 7.55 -4.51 -13.05
N THR A 193 7.62 -3.34 -13.70
CA THR A 193 7.68 -3.24 -15.17
C THR A 193 9.07 -3.52 -15.75
N GLY A 194 9.96 -4.19 -15.00
CA GLY A 194 11.20 -4.74 -15.53
C GLY A 194 12.26 -3.70 -15.91
N GLY A 195 12.56 -2.78 -15.04
CA GLY A 195 13.76 -1.92 -15.14
C GLY A 195 13.74 -0.83 -16.21
N ARG A 196 12.84 -0.87 -17.18
CA ARG A 196 12.84 0.08 -18.31
C ARG A 196 12.63 1.55 -17.92
N TYR A 197 12.07 1.80 -16.74
CA TYR A 197 11.73 3.15 -16.26
C TYR A 197 12.40 3.52 -14.93
N TRP A 198 13.09 2.56 -14.29
CA TRP A 198 13.66 2.75 -12.95
C TRP A 198 15.18 2.79 -12.92
N HIS A 199 15.84 2.42 -14.02
CA HIS A 199 17.30 2.28 -14.13
C HIS A 199 17.88 3.02 -15.33
N ASN A 200 17.24 4.06 -15.84
CA ASN A 200 17.91 4.95 -16.76
C ASN A 200 18.87 5.82 -15.95
N GLU A 201 20.08 5.31 -15.76
CA GLU A 201 21.23 6.15 -15.45
C GLU A 201 21.52 7.01 -16.70
N GLU A 202 21.19 8.29 -16.65
CA GLU A 202 21.82 9.33 -17.42
C GLU A 202 22.87 10.05 -16.58
#